data_a7f005f0c292e15e631082f667f19c4e
#
_entry.id   a7f005f0c292e15e631082f667f19c4e
#
_cell.length_a   1.000
_cell.length_b   1.000
_cell.length_c   1.000
_cell.angle_alpha   90.00
_cell.angle_beta   90.00
_cell.angle_gamma   90.00
#
_symmetry.space_group_name_H-M   'P 1'
#
loop_
_entity.id
_entity.type
_entity.pdbx_description
1 polymer ?
#
loop_
_entity_poly.entity_id
_entity_poly.type
_entity_poly.pdbx_seq_one_letter_code
_entity_poly.pdbx_strand_id
1 'polypeptide(L)'
;MQSSKTALDEIKEFLLCETPEEWIQAAIEHQDILLIDHANCEKKAASSAMQLIHRYSENYNLLQKMSRLVREEMRHFEQVTAIMKKRKINYIYVSASRYASELRKLVRKGEATQLVDLLIIGAFIEARSCERFSKIAPWLDEALGN
;
A
#
# COMPACT_ATOMS: atom_id res chain seq x y z
N MET A 1 6.95 -24.29 -24.14
CA MET A 1 7.42 -22.97 -23.68
C MET A 1 6.60 -22.60 -22.44
N GLN A 2 7.21 -22.65 -21.27
CA GLN A 2 6.57 -22.10 -20.07
C GLN A 2 6.59 -20.58 -20.23
N SER A 3 5.41 -19.98 -20.33
CA SER A 3 5.25 -18.53 -20.21
C SER A 3 5.76 -18.12 -18.82
N SER A 4 6.78 -17.27 -18.75
CA SER A 4 7.25 -16.76 -17.46
C SER A 4 6.12 -15.95 -16.84
N LYS A 5 5.69 -16.32 -15.63
CA LYS A 5 4.72 -15.55 -14.85
C LYS A 5 5.26 -14.13 -14.66
N THR A 6 4.39 -13.16 -14.82
CA THR A 6 4.71 -11.77 -14.49
C THR A 6 4.54 -11.54 -12.98
N ALA A 7 5.20 -10.51 -12.43
CA ALA A 7 5.01 -10.13 -11.03
C ALA A 7 3.53 -9.86 -10.69
N LEU A 8 2.78 -9.31 -11.64
CA LEU A 8 1.35 -9.07 -11.47
C LEU A 8 0.53 -10.37 -11.37
N ASP A 9 0.92 -11.42 -12.12
CA ASP A 9 0.26 -12.74 -12.03
C ASP A 9 0.48 -13.36 -10.66
N GLU A 10 1.70 -13.25 -10.11
CA GLU A 10 2.01 -13.73 -8.75
C GLU A 10 1.21 -12.98 -7.68
N ILE A 11 1.06 -11.67 -7.82
CA ILE A 11 0.24 -10.85 -6.91
C ILE A 11 -1.23 -11.26 -6.97
N LYS A 12 -1.78 -11.50 -8.14
CA LYS A 12 -3.17 -11.95 -8.32
C LYS A 12 -3.41 -13.32 -7.72
N GLU A 13 -2.45 -14.23 -7.82
CA GLU A 13 -2.54 -15.54 -7.18
C GLU A 13 -2.45 -15.48 -5.65
N PHE A 14 -1.65 -14.57 -5.13
CA PHE A 14 -1.53 -14.33 -3.69
C PHE A 14 -2.81 -13.77 -3.08
N LEU A 15 -3.53 -12.92 -3.82
CA LEU A 15 -4.81 -12.34 -3.41
C LEU A 15 -5.96 -13.33 -3.61
N LEU A 16 -6.85 -13.45 -2.62
CA LEU A 16 -7.98 -14.39 -2.66
C LEU A 16 -9.14 -13.95 -3.54
N CYS A 17 -9.20 -12.67 -3.88
CA CYS A 17 -10.24 -12.09 -4.73
C CYS A 17 -9.71 -10.85 -5.46
N GLU A 18 -10.40 -10.46 -6.52
CA GLU A 18 -10.12 -9.21 -7.23
C GLU A 18 -10.87 -8.03 -6.60
N THR A 19 -10.37 -6.81 -6.87
CA THR A 19 -11.07 -5.58 -6.50
C THR A 19 -12.37 -5.46 -7.31
N PRO A 20 -13.51 -5.17 -6.67
CA PRO A 20 -14.78 -5.01 -7.36
C PRO A 20 -14.76 -3.86 -8.37
N GLU A 21 -15.50 -4.01 -9.45
CA GLU A 21 -15.61 -2.99 -10.51
C GLU A 21 -16.16 -1.66 -9.98
N GLU A 22 -17.08 -1.72 -9.03
CA GLU A 22 -17.67 -0.52 -8.40
C GLU A 22 -16.60 0.33 -7.68
N TRP A 23 -15.60 -0.31 -7.08
CA TRP A 23 -14.48 0.40 -6.47
C TRP A 23 -13.63 1.12 -7.53
N ILE A 24 -13.38 0.43 -8.64
CA ILE A 24 -12.58 0.96 -9.75
C ILE A 24 -13.28 2.19 -10.36
N GLN A 25 -14.57 2.08 -10.60
CA GLN A 25 -15.36 3.19 -11.12
C GLN A 25 -15.34 4.39 -10.18
N ALA A 26 -15.56 4.19 -8.89
CA ALA A 26 -15.50 5.25 -7.89
C ALA A 26 -14.11 5.90 -7.82
N ALA A 27 -13.04 5.13 -7.92
CA ALA A 27 -11.67 5.64 -7.92
C ALA A 27 -11.39 6.53 -9.14
N ILE A 28 -11.86 6.14 -10.31
CA ILE A 28 -11.71 6.92 -11.55
C ILE A 28 -12.48 8.24 -11.46
N GLU A 29 -13.68 8.22 -10.90
CA GLU A 29 -14.54 9.40 -10.74
C GLU A 29 -14.03 10.38 -9.68
N HIS A 30 -13.29 9.89 -8.67
CA HIS A 30 -12.80 10.67 -7.53
C HIS A 30 -11.28 10.60 -7.38
N GLN A 31 -10.55 10.95 -8.44
CA GLN A 31 -9.08 10.87 -8.46
C GLN A 31 -8.40 11.74 -7.40
N ASP A 32 -8.99 12.88 -7.02
CA ASP A 32 -8.45 13.72 -5.94
C ASP A 32 -8.46 12.99 -4.60
N ILE A 33 -9.57 12.33 -4.29
CA ILE A 33 -9.71 11.53 -3.07
C ILE A 33 -8.77 10.32 -3.11
N LEU A 34 -8.63 9.68 -4.27
CA LEU A 34 -7.71 8.58 -4.47
C LEU A 34 -6.26 8.97 -4.16
N LEU A 35 -5.82 10.14 -4.62
CA LEU A 35 -4.47 10.64 -4.38
C LEU A 35 -4.23 10.97 -2.90
N ILE A 36 -5.19 11.60 -2.23
CA ILE A 36 -5.12 11.88 -0.79
C ILE A 36 -5.05 10.57 -0.01
N ASP A 37 -5.91 9.62 -0.32
CA ASP A 37 -5.92 8.30 0.33
C ASP A 37 -4.59 7.56 0.11
N HIS A 38 -4.06 7.61 -1.10
CA HIS A 38 -2.76 7.00 -1.43
C HIS A 38 -1.62 7.63 -0.64
N ALA A 39 -1.54 8.96 -0.58
CA ALA A 39 -0.56 9.66 0.26
C ALA A 39 -0.66 9.24 1.74
N ASN A 40 -1.88 9.09 2.25
CA ASN A 40 -2.11 8.60 3.61
C ASN A 40 -1.64 7.15 3.78
N CYS A 41 -1.85 6.28 2.80
CA CYS A 41 -1.38 4.90 2.84
C CYS A 41 0.15 4.82 2.88
N GLU A 42 0.85 5.63 2.09
CA GLU A 42 2.31 5.70 2.09
C GLU A 42 2.87 6.14 3.46
N LYS A 43 2.29 7.18 4.06
CA LYS A 43 2.65 7.59 5.43
C LYS A 43 2.44 6.49 6.46
N LYS A 44 1.32 5.78 6.38
CA LYS A 44 1.00 4.69 7.31
C LYS A 44 1.94 3.50 7.13
N ALA A 45 2.29 3.16 5.89
CA ALA A 45 3.26 2.10 5.60
C ALA A 45 4.62 2.42 6.19
N ALA A 46 5.12 3.65 6.00
CA ALA A 46 6.36 4.13 6.60
C ALA A 46 6.30 4.10 8.13
N SER A 47 5.21 4.57 8.72
CA SER A 47 5.00 4.57 10.18
C SER A 47 4.96 3.14 10.75
N SER A 48 4.28 2.23 10.08
CA SER A 48 4.19 0.82 10.49
C SER A 48 5.56 0.13 10.44
N ALA A 49 6.34 0.37 9.39
CA ALA A 49 7.71 -0.15 9.30
C ALA A 49 8.61 0.43 10.40
N MET A 50 8.46 1.72 10.71
CA MET A 50 9.19 2.38 11.80
C MET A 50 8.83 1.79 13.16
N GLN A 51 7.57 1.47 13.41
CA GLN A 51 7.14 0.78 14.64
C GLN A 51 7.79 -0.60 14.78
N LEU A 52 7.96 -1.34 13.69
CA LEU A 52 8.67 -2.63 13.71
C LEU A 52 10.16 -2.45 14.04
N ILE A 53 10.81 -1.40 13.55
CA ILE A 53 12.19 -1.05 13.92
C ILE A 53 12.31 -0.82 15.42
N HIS A 54 11.40 -0.05 16.01
CA HIS A 54 11.41 0.23 17.44
C HIS A 54 11.13 -1.01 18.28
N ARG A 55 10.22 -1.85 17.86
CA ARG A 55 9.78 -3.01 18.63
C ARG A 55 10.77 -4.19 18.58
N TYR A 56 11.44 -4.40 17.46
CA TYR A 56 12.33 -5.54 17.20
C TYR A 56 13.77 -5.12 16.96
N SER A 57 14.29 -4.23 17.80
CA SER A 57 15.62 -3.63 17.64
C SER A 57 16.79 -4.60 17.71
N GLU A 58 16.60 -5.82 18.19
CA GLU A 58 17.63 -6.87 18.21
C GLU A 58 17.74 -7.66 16.90
N ASN A 59 16.77 -7.53 16.00
CA ASN A 59 16.76 -8.23 14.73
C ASN A 59 17.37 -7.37 13.62
N TYR A 60 18.70 -7.43 13.48
CA TYR A 60 19.44 -6.60 12.50
C TYR A 60 18.96 -6.79 11.05
N ASN A 61 18.59 -7.99 10.64
CA ASN A 61 18.07 -8.25 9.28
C ASN A 61 16.73 -7.50 9.06
N LEU A 62 15.83 -7.57 10.04
CA LEU A 62 14.57 -6.85 9.99
C LEU A 62 14.80 -5.32 9.99
N LEU A 63 15.71 -4.82 10.84
CA LEU A 63 16.05 -3.40 10.88
C LEU A 63 16.51 -2.87 9.52
N GLN A 64 17.38 -3.60 8.83
CA GLN A 64 17.86 -3.20 7.51
C GLN A 64 16.73 -3.17 6.46
N LYS A 65 15.89 -4.19 6.46
CA LYS A 65 14.76 -4.28 5.52
C LYS A 65 13.72 -3.21 5.78
N MET A 66 13.34 -3.00 7.03
CA MET A 66 12.35 -1.99 7.39
C MET A 66 12.87 -0.56 7.17
N SER A 67 14.16 -0.31 7.41
CA SER A 67 14.78 0.99 7.10
C SER A 67 14.71 1.32 5.61
N ARG A 68 14.94 0.35 4.74
CA ARG A 68 14.77 0.54 3.28
C ARG A 68 13.32 0.82 2.93
N LEU A 69 12.40 0.06 3.51
CA LEU A 69 10.97 0.23 3.28
C LEU A 69 10.50 1.64 3.69
N VAL A 70 10.89 2.12 4.88
CA VAL A 70 10.58 3.48 5.33
C VAL A 70 11.01 4.53 4.30
N ARG A 71 12.23 4.42 3.77
CA ARG A 71 12.74 5.37 2.77
C ARG A 71 11.98 5.29 1.44
N GLU A 72 11.62 4.08 1.01
CA GLU A 72 10.82 3.86 -0.19
C GLU A 72 9.42 4.47 -0.05
N GLU A 73 8.72 4.18 1.04
CA GLU A 73 7.38 4.70 1.31
C GLU A 73 7.37 6.23 1.43
N MET A 74 8.38 6.81 2.07
CA MET A 74 8.49 8.27 2.16
C MET A 74 8.81 8.90 0.79
N ARG A 75 9.58 8.24 -0.05
CA ARG A 75 9.81 8.71 -1.42
C ARG A 75 8.52 8.66 -2.25
N HIS A 76 7.73 7.60 -2.13
CA HIS A 76 6.42 7.51 -2.78
C HIS A 76 5.48 8.61 -2.27
N PHE A 77 5.44 8.86 -0.97
CA PHE A 77 4.69 9.95 -0.37
C PHE A 77 5.07 11.32 -0.98
N GLU A 78 6.35 11.59 -1.12
CA GLU A 78 6.84 12.83 -1.76
C GLU A 78 6.40 12.94 -3.22
N GLN A 79 6.43 11.85 -3.97
CA GLN A 79 5.96 11.81 -5.36
C GLN A 79 4.46 12.08 -5.46
N VAL A 80 3.65 11.45 -4.63
CA VAL A 80 2.19 11.65 -4.62
C VAL A 80 1.85 13.08 -4.22
N THR A 81 2.46 13.63 -3.17
CA THR A 81 2.22 15.00 -2.73
C THR A 81 2.69 16.04 -3.75
N ALA A 82 3.75 15.76 -4.51
CA ALA A 82 4.16 16.61 -5.63
C ALA A 82 3.09 16.65 -6.74
N ILE A 83 2.49 15.52 -7.08
CA ILE A 83 1.37 15.45 -8.03
C ILE A 83 0.16 16.23 -7.50
N MET A 84 -0.19 16.04 -6.23
CA MET A 84 -1.29 16.78 -5.59
C MET A 84 -1.06 18.30 -5.66
N LYS A 85 0.16 18.76 -5.37
CA LYS A 85 0.53 20.16 -5.47
C LYS A 85 0.38 20.70 -6.90
N LYS A 86 0.87 19.95 -7.89
CA LYS A 86 0.74 20.33 -9.31
C LYS A 86 -0.70 20.44 -9.76
N ARG A 87 -1.57 19.55 -9.25
CA ARG A 87 -3.01 19.52 -9.54
C ARG A 87 -3.82 20.50 -8.67
N LYS A 88 -3.18 21.21 -7.75
CA LYS A 88 -3.84 22.12 -6.79
C LYS A 88 -4.88 21.43 -5.91
N ILE A 89 -4.62 20.19 -5.55
CA ILE A 89 -5.45 19.42 -4.63
C ILE A 89 -5.11 19.85 -3.21
N ASN A 90 -6.13 20.25 -2.44
CA ASN A 90 -5.97 20.51 -1.01
C ASN A 90 -5.89 19.20 -0.24
N TYR A 91 -4.87 19.05 0.60
CA TYR A 91 -4.70 17.88 1.45
C TYR A 91 -5.67 17.93 2.63
N ILE A 92 -6.91 17.50 2.38
CA ILE A 92 -7.97 17.45 3.39
C ILE A 92 -7.98 16.10 4.11
N TYR A 93 -8.68 16.04 5.23
CA TYR A 93 -8.90 14.79 5.94
C TYR A 93 -9.77 13.84 5.10
N VAL A 94 -9.28 12.62 4.94
CA VAL A 94 -10.01 11.49 4.34
C VAL A 94 -9.92 10.32 5.31
N SER A 95 -11.05 9.73 5.67
CA SER A 95 -11.07 8.58 6.56
C SER A 95 -10.38 7.37 5.94
N ALA A 96 -9.64 6.61 6.76
CA ALA A 96 -8.99 5.39 6.32
C ALA A 96 -10.01 4.34 5.86
N SER A 97 -9.63 3.56 4.82
CA SER A 97 -10.41 2.39 4.44
C SER A 97 -10.40 1.34 5.55
N ARG A 98 -11.42 0.50 5.61
CA ARG A 98 -11.51 -0.57 6.62
C ARG A 98 -10.58 -1.74 6.35
N TYR A 99 -10.02 -1.84 5.15
CA TYR A 99 -9.25 -3.01 4.71
C TYR A 99 -8.10 -3.36 5.66
N ALA A 100 -7.22 -2.41 5.93
CA ALA A 100 -6.07 -2.63 6.82
C ALA A 100 -6.50 -2.88 8.27
N SER A 101 -7.50 -2.14 8.78
CA SER A 101 -7.99 -2.31 10.15
C SER A 101 -8.67 -3.65 10.37
N GLU A 102 -9.44 -4.16 9.41
CA GLU A 102 -10.05 -5.48 9.47
C GLU A 102 -8.99 -6.60 9.45
N LEU A 103 -7.97 -6.49 8.60
CA LEU A 103 -6.85 -7.43 8.60
C LEU A 103 -6.10 -7.44 9.94
N ARG A 104 -5.87 -6.28 10.55
CA ARG A 104 -5.16 -6.17 11.84
C ARG A 104 -5.88 -6.85 13.00
N LYS A 105 -7.20 -7.01 12.95
CA LYS A 105 -7.96 -7.77 13.94
C LYS A 105 -7.58 -9.24 13.99
N LEU A 106 -7.01 -9.78 12.93
CA LEU A 106 -6.58 -11.16 12.81
C LEU A 106 -5.19 -11.43 13.38
N VAL A 107 -4.45 -10.39 13.78
CA VAL A 107 -3.09 -10.52 14.31
C VAL A 107 -3.12 -11.22 15.67
N ARG A 108 -2.34 -12.31 15.78
CA ARG A 108 -2.17 -13.02 17.05
C ARG A 108 -1.27 -12.23 17.99
N LYS A 109 -1.53 -12.34 19.30
CA LYS A 109 -0.85 -11.50 20.31
C LYS A 109 0.49 -12.06 20.81
N GLY A 110 0.87 -13.28 20.46
CA GLY A 110 2.16 -13.88 20.87
C GLY A 110 3.35 -13.23 20.16
N GLU A 111 4.47 -13.00 20.88
CA GLU A 111 5.65 -12.32 20.31
C GLU A 111 6.15 -12.92 19.00
N ALA A 112 6.34 -14.25 18.94
CA ALA A 112 6.84 -14.93 17.75
C ALA A 112 5.84 -14.91 16.58
N THR A 113 4.55 -14.97 16.85
CA THR A 113 3.49 -15.00 15.84
C THR A 113 3.08 -13.62 15.39
N GLN A 114 3.16 -12.61 16.24
CA GLN A 114 2.73 -11.25 15.95
C GLN A 114 3.56 -10.61 14.83
N LEU A 115 4.88 -10.76 14.86
CA LEU A 115 5.75 -10.23 13.79
C LEU A 115 5.40 -10.86 12.44
N VAL A 116 5.25 -12.19 12.40
CA VAL A 116 4.89 -12.91 11.17
C VAL A 116 3.54 -12.42 10.64
N ASP A 117 2.55 -12.30 11.50
CA ASP A 117 1.21 -11.85 11.11
C ASP A 117 1.23 -10.40 10.60
N LEU A 118 1.97 -9.50 11.24
CA LEU A 118 2.13 -8.11 10.78
C LEU A 118 2.81 -8.01 9.41
N LEU A 119 3.82 -8.83 9.16
CA LEU A 119 4.50 -8.88 7.85
C LEU A 119 3.59 -9.45 6.76
N ILE A 120 2.81 -10.48 7.06
CA ILE A 120 1.82 -11.04 6.13
C ILE A 120 0.74 -10.01 5.79
N ILE A 121 0.23 -9.30 6.78
CA ILE A 121 -0.77 -8.23 6.58
C ILE A 121 -0.18 -7.11 5.71
N GLY A 122 1.05 -6.70 5.96
CA GLY A 122 1.75 -5.74 5.12
C GLY A 122 1.83 -6.21 3.67
N ALA A 123 2.15 -7.47 3.44
CA ALA A 123 2.19 -8.07 2.10
C ALA A 123 0.81 -8.05 1.41
N PHE A 124 -0.28 -8.35 2.12
CA PHE A 124 -1.64 -8.25 1.57
C PHE A 124 -2.02 -6.82 1.22
N ILE A 125 -1.69 -5.85 2.06
CA ILE A 125 -1.96 -4.43 1.80
C ILE A 125 -1.23 -3.96 0.54
N GLU A 126 0.05 -4.29 0.41
CA GLU A 126 0.86 -3.95 -0.77
C GLU A 126 0.35 -4.64 -2.05
N ALA A 127 0.07 -5.94 -1.98
CA ALA A 127 -0.47 -6.69 -3.10
C ALA A 127 -1.81 -6.13 -3.58
N ARG A 128 -2.70 -5.77 -2.65
CA ARG A 128 -3.99 -5.15 -2.98
C ARG A 128 -3.81 -3.77 -3.62
N SER A 129 -2.92 -2.95 -3.11
CA SER A 129 -2.60 -1.65 -3.68
C SER A 129 -2.09 -1.80 -5.12
N CYS A 130 -1.15 -2.69 -5.35
CA CYS A 130 -0.59 -2.97 -6.67
C CYS A 130 -1.68 -3.46 -7.65
N GLU A 131 -2.52 -4.39 -7.24
CA GLU A 131 -3.64 -4.90 -8.05
C GLU A 131 -4.63 -3.79 -8.42
N ARG A 132 -5.02 -2.95 -7.47
CA ARG A 132 -5.91 -1.81 -7.69
C ARG A 132 -5.33 -0.82 -8.70
N PHE A 133 -4.08 -0.41 -8.51
CA PHE A 133 -3.43 0.52 -9.44
C PHE A 133 -3.24 -0.08 -10.84
N SER A 134 -2.97 -1.37 -10.95
CA SER A 134 -2.89 -2.03 -12.26
C SER A 134 -4.21 -1.98 -13.03
N LYS A 135 -5.35 -2.04 -12.32
CA LYS A 135 -6.68 -1.97 -12.92
C LYS A 135 -7.10 -0.56 -13.35
N ILE A 136 -6.72 0.46 -12.57
CA ILE A 136 -7.11 1.85 -12.87
C ILE A 136 -6.11 2.56 -13.79
N ALA A 137 -4.87 2.09 -13.91
CA ALA A 137 -3.83 2.75 -14.70
C ALA A 137 -4.26 3.12 -16.12
N PRO A 138 -4.98 2.29 -16.89
CA PRO A 138 -5.44 2.64 -18.23
C PRO A 138 -6.42 3.83 -18.29
N TRP A 139 -7.06 4.15 -17.17
CA TRP A 139 -8.09 5.19 -17.05
C TRP A 139 -7.57 6.48 -16.41
N LEU A 140 -6.34 6.46 -15.91
CA LEU A 140 -5.70 7.63 -15.35
C LEU A 140 -5.13 8.51 -16.47
N ASP A 141 -5.05 9.82 -16.23
CA ASP A 141 -4.37 10.69 -17.16
C ASP A 141 -2.86 10.44 -17.18
N GLU A 142 -2.17 10.98 -18.18
CA GLU A 142 -0.74 10.76 -18.41
C GLU A 142 0.15 11.04 -17.18
N ALA A 143 -0.26 11.96 -16.31
CA ALA A 143 0.49 12.32 -15.12
C ALA A 143 0.39 11.28 -14.00
N LEU A 144 -0.65 10.45 -14.01
CA LEU A 144 -0.90 9.41 -13.01
C LEU A 144 -0.71 7.98 -13.55
N GLY A 145 -0.87 7.79 -14.86
CA GLY A 145 -0.75 6.48 -15.51
C GLY A 145 0.69 5.98 -15.63
N ASN A 146 1.62 6.85 -15.44
CA ASN A 146 3.05 6.57 -15.39
C ASN A 146 3.53 6.49 -13.95
#